data_03adee76cadea161354ad1695c1a866f
#
_entry.id   03adee76cadea161354ad1695c1a866f
#
_cell.length_a   1.000
_cell.length_b   1.000
_cell.length_c   1.000
_cell.angle_alpha   90.00
_cell.angle_beta   90.00
_cell.angle_gamma   90.00
#
_symmetry.space_group_name_H-M   'P 1'
#
loop_
_entity.id
_entity.type
_entity.pdbx_description
1 polymer ?
#
loop_
_entity_poly.entity_id
_entity_poly.type
_entity_poly.pdbx_seq_one_letter_code
_entity_poly.pdbx_strand_id
1 'polypeptide(L)'
;MIANNTNFVVLDETQDYIVVDKPSPLLVHPSVPGNPPTLLDGIKSLLAYEIANGASLSIINRLDRETSGVVLVAKNKITARRFGIAMQDREIKKEYLAIVKGSPKKTKFRVCEPIIRAGEIIESPVWVKQMVHPDGKKCITDFELIKEMGSYSLIKAIPQTGRMHQIRVHSNHVNLPIVGDKIYGGDESSYLKFINSGWTKELESKLILHRHALHCFRMQVNNHEKWEAPM
;
A
#
# COMPACT_ATOMS: atom_id res chain seq x y z
N MET A 1 7.46 8.80 21.51
CA MET A 1 6.11 8.20 21.32
C MET A 1 5.53 8.78 20.03
N ILE A 2 5.41 8.00 18.97
CA ILE A 2 4.70 8.41 17.76
C ILE A 2 3.21 8.34 18.14
N ALA A 3 2.53 9.48 18.18
CA ALA A 3 1.09 9.52 18.42
C ALA A 3 0.43 8.61 17.38
N ASN A 4 -0.30 7.58 17.85
CA ASN A 4 -1.07 6.68 17.00
C ASN A 4 -2.28 7.47 16.46
N ASN A 5 -2.06 8.20 15.37
CA ASN A 5 -3.12 8.94 14.69
C ASN A 5 -3.96 7.93 13.90
N THR A 6 -5.09 7.50 14.48
CA THR A 6 -6.11 6.69 13.81
C THR A 6 -7.07 7.58 13.00
N ASN A 7 -6.82 8.89 12.93
CA ASN A 7 -7.65 9.83 12.20
C ASN A 7 -7.51 9.56 10.69
N PHE A 8 -8.55 9.07 10.10
CA PHE A 8 -8.72 8.87 8.67
C PHE A 8 -9.87 9.76 8.17
N VAL A 9 -9.92 10.00 6.88
CA VAL A 9 -11.02 10.73 6.25
C VAL A 9 -11.98 9.72 5.63
N VAL A 10 -13.27 9.83 5.89
CA VAL A 10 -14.30 9.05 5.19
C VAL A 10 -14.51 9.69 3.82
N LEU A 11 -14.28 8.91 2.76
CA LEU A 11 -14.45 9.33 1.37
C LEU A 11 -15.87 9.06 0.88
N ASP A 12 -16.44 7.93 1.33
CA ASP A 12 -17.79 7.51 0.97
C ASP A 12 -18.31 6.51 2.00
N GLU A 13 -19.60 6.54 2.28
CA GLU A 13 -20.26 5.61 3.19
C GLU A 13 -21.69 5.32 2.77
N THR A 14 -22.04 4.04 2.81
CA THR A 14 -23.40 3.54 2.57
C THR A 14 -23.80 2.55 3.67
N GLN A 15 -24.98 1.97 3.58
CA GLN A 15 -25.37 0.85 4.45
C GLN A 15 -24.50 -0.39 4.23
N ASP A 16 -23.89 -0.53 3.06
CA ASP A 16 -23.20 -1.73 2.62
C ASP A 16 -21.68 -1.66 2.80
N TYR A 17 -21.09 -0.47 2.72
CA TYR A 17 -19.63 -0.30 2.79
C TYR A 17 -19.23 1.08 3.34
N ILE A 18 -17.99 1.20 3.74
CA ILE A 18 -17.29 2.45 4.01
C ILE A 18 -15.98 2.49 3.25
N VAL A 19 -15.66 3.63 2.66
CA VAL A 19 -14.39 3.91 1.97
C VAL A 19 -13.69 5.05 2.68
N VAL A 20 -12.42 4.84 2.97
CA VAL A 20 -11.65 5.82 3.73
C VAL A 20 -10.32 6.13 3.05
N ASP A 21 -9.83 7.36 3.25
CA ASP A 21 -8.44 7.72 3.00
C ASP A 21 -7.60 7.38 4.24
N LYS A 22 -6.79 6.34 4.11
CA LYS A 22 -5.91 5.89 5.18
C LYS A 22 -4.68 6.81 5.28
N PRO A 23 -4.43 7.44 6.41
CA PRO A 23 -3.19 8.19 6.61
C PRO A 23 -1.98 7.25 6.70
N SER A 24 -0.79 7.83 6.62
CA SER A 24 0.48 7.17 6.87
C SER A 24 1.22 7.87 8.04
N PRO A 25 1.87 7.10 8.93
CA PRO A 25 1.94 5.64 9.00
C PRO A 25 0.79 5.04 9.83
N LEU A 26 0.03 4.11 9.28
CA LEU A 26 -1.03 3.40 9.98
C LEU A 26 -1.20 1.99 9.42
N LEU A 27 -1.24 0.97 10.28
CA LEU A 27 -1.60 -0.39 9.87
C LEU A 27 -3.10 -0.46 9.56
N VAL A 28 -3.46 -1.25 8.54
CA VAL A 28 -4.88 -1.48 8.21
C VAL A 28 -5.55 -2.37 9.25
N HIS A 29 -4.87 -3.44 9.68
CA HIS A 29 -5.34 -4.37 10.72
C HIS A 29 -4.18 -4.85 11.59
N PRO A 30 -4.42 -5.37 12.79
CA PRO A 30 -3.38 -5.93 13.64
C PRO A 30 -2.64 -7.06 12.93
N SER A 31 -1.32 -7.08 13.01
CA SER A 31 -0.47 -8.16 12.49
C SER A 31 -0.01 -9.13 13.56
N VAL A 32 0.05 -8.65 14.82
CA VAL A 32 0.35 -9.44 16.02
C VAL A 32 -0.48 -8.92 17.19
N PRO A 33 -0.72 -9.75 18.23
CA PRO A 33 -1.36 -9.29 19.48
C PRO A 33 -0.55 -8.13 20.10
N GLY A 34 -1.25 -7.12 20.62
CA GLY A 34 -0.62 -5.95 21.26
C GLY A 34 -0.13 -4.87 20.30
N ASN A 35 -0.44 -4.95 19.02
CA ASN A 35 -0.18 -3.85 18.09
C ASN A 35 -0.86 -2.55 18.57
N PRO A 36 -0.27 -1.38 18.26
CA PRO A 36 -0.97 -0.10 18.36
C PRO A 36 -2.30 -0.12 17.60
N PRO A 37 -3.26 0.77 17.95
CA PRO A 37 -4.52 0.89 17.22
C PRO A 37 -4.31 1.00 15.72
N THR A 38 -5.18 0.31 14.96
CA THR A 38 -5.12 0.20 13.50
C THR A 38 -6.27 0.97 12.86
N LEU A 39 -6.26 1.10 11.53
CA LEU A 39 -7.37 1.66 10.77
C LEU A 39 -8.69 0.92 11.08
N LEU A 40 -8.65 -0.41 11.15
CA LEU A 40 -9.83 -1.22 11.47
C LEU A 40 -10.39 -0.91 12.86
N ASP A 41 -9.53 -0.65 13.85
CA ASP A 41 -9.98 -0.28 15.19
C ASP A 41 -10.66 1.10 15.19
N GLY A 42 -10.11 2.06 14.44
CA GLY A 42 -10.75 3.36 14.24
C GLY A 42 -12.10 3.25 13.54
N ILE A 43 -12.21 2.44 12.49
CA ILE A 43 -13.48 2.19 11.79
C ILE A 43 -14.49 1.48 12.71
N LYS A 44 -14.04 0.49 13.51
CA LYS A 44 -14.92 -0.15 14.51
C LYS A 44 -15.46 0.84 15.53
N SER A 45 -14.64 1.78 15.97
CA SER A 45 -15.08 2.83 16.91
C SER A 45 -16.09 3.77 16.24
N LEU A 46 -15.87 4.15 14.99
CA LEU A 46 -16.79 4.99 14.22
C LEU A 46 -18.14 4.30 14.01
N LEU A 47 -18.14 3.01 13.65
CA LEU A 47 -19.32 2.22 13.31
C LEU A 47 -19.81 1.36 14.49
N ALA A 48 -19.57 1.77 15.74
CA ALA A 48 -19.91 0.98 16.91
C ALA A 48 -21.40 0.68 17.03
N TYR A 49 -22.26 1.63 16.64
CA TYR A 49 -23.71 1.46 16.64
C TYR A 49 -24.15 0.43 15.61
N GLU A 50 -23.67 0.51 14.39
CA GLU A 50 -23.96 -0.44 13.31
C GLU A 50 -23.50 -1.85 13.65
N ILE A 51 -22.34 -1.97 14.27
CA ILE A 51 -21.80 -3.26 14.71
C ILE A 51 -22.69 -3.86 15.82
N ALA A 52 -23.14 -3.05 16.78
CA ALA A 52 -24.06 -3.49 17.81
C ALA A 52 -25.43 -3.93 17.23
N ASN A 53 -25.79 -3.43 16.06
CA ASN A 53 -27.00 -3.80 15.31
C ASN A 53 -26.73 -4.85 14.20
N GLY A 54 -25.61 -5.57 14.27
CA GLY A 54 -25.35 -6.73 13.41
C GLY A 54 -24.46 -6.50 12.19
N ALA A 55 -23.89 -5.30 12.02
CA ALA A 55 -22.91 -5.08 10.96
C ALA A 55 -21.64 -5.92 11.18
N SER A 56 -21.08 -6.44 10.09
CA SER A 56 -19.88 -7.28 10.10
C SER A 56 -18.85 -6.73 9.14
N LEU A 57 -17.79 -6.15 9.67
CA LEU A 57 -16.75 -5.48 8.88
C LEU A 57 -15.79 -6.47 8.20
N SER A 58 -15.57 -6.27 6.91
CA SER A 58 -14.61 -7.04 6.11
C SER A 58 -13.74 -6.10 5.27
N ILE A 59 -12.43 -6.14 5.49
CA ILE A 59 -11.47 -5.35 4.72
C ILE A 59 -11.35 -5.95 3.31
N ILE A 60 -11.57 -5.15 2.28
CA ILE A 60 -11.52 -5.59 0.88
C ILE A 60 -10.11 -5.45 0.30
N ASN A 61 -9.42 -4.35 0.61
CA ASN A 61 -8.02 -4.18 0.20
C ASN A 61 -7.16 -3.73 1.39
N ARG A 62 -5.89 -4.06 1.32
CA ARG A 62 -4.90 -3.64 2.31
C ARG A 62 -3.86 -2.74 1.66
N LEU A 63 -3.33 -1.83 2.45
CA LEU A 63 -2.17 -1.00 2.14
C LEU A 63 -1.07 -1.29 3.16
N ASP A 64 0.18 -1.13 2.75
CA ASP A 64 1.32 -1.18 3.68
C ASP A 64 1.16 -0.09 4.76
N ARG A 65 1.84 -0.26 5.88
CA ARG A 65 1.80 0.70 7.00
C ARG A 65 2.08 2.14 6.55
N GLU A 66 3.07 2.33 5.69
CA GLU A 66 3.51 3.64 5.20
C GLU A 66 2.86 4.05 3.87
N THR A 67 2.06 3.21 3.24
CA THR A 67 1.25 3.58 2.07
C THR A 67 -0.03 4.25 2.53
N SER A 68 -0.34 5.42 2.00
CA SER A 68 -1.60 6.15 2.24
C SER A 68 -2.61 5.90 1.12
N GLY A 69 -3.87 6.34 1.32
CA GLY A 69 -4.89 6.34 0.28
C GLY A 69 -6.06 5.39 0.50
N VAL A 70 -6.79 5.08 -0.55
CA VAL A 70 -8.10 4.44 -0.54
C VAL A 70 -8.07 3.05 0.08
N VAL A 71 -8.89 2.85 1.12
CA VAL A 71 -9.22 1.54 1.71
C VAL A 71 -10.73 1.36 1.73
N LEU A 72 -11.20 0.24 1.18
CA LEU A 72 -12.60 -0.17 1.13
C LEU A 72 -12.87 -1.25 2.17
N VAL A 73 -13.94 -1.08 2.94
CA VAL A 73 -14.40 -2.02 3.97
C VAL A 73 -15.88 -2.29 3.78
N ALA A 74 -16.27 -3.54 3.60
CA ALA A 74 -17.66 -3.95 3.56
C ALA A 74 -18.25 -4.01 4.98
N LYS A 75 -19.52 -3.64 5.14
CA LYS A 75 -20.26 -3.59 6.41
C LYS A 75 -21.13 -4.83 6.63
N ASN A 76 -21.25 -5.71 5.63
CA ASN A 76 -22.01 -6.96 5.71
C ASN A 76 -21.40 -8.07 4.84
N LYS A 77 -21.81 -9.33 5.08
CA LYS A 77 -21.28 -10.51 4.39
C LYS A 77 -21.62 -10.56 2.90
N ILE A 78 -22.78 -10.04 2.49
CA ILE A 78 -23.22 -10.03 1.08
C ILE A 78 -22.29 -9.13 0.28
N THR A 79 -22.07 -7.93 0.75
CA THR A 79 -21.18 -6.94 0.12
C THR A 79 -19.71 -7.38 0.16
N ALA A 80 -19.27 -7.99 1.28
CA ALA A 80 -17.94 -8.59 1.36
C ALA A 80 -17.72 -9.68 0.28
N ARG A 81 -18.73 -10.54 0.05
CA ARG A 81 -18.69 -11.56 -1.01
C ARG A 81 -18.67 -10.91 -2.41
N ARG A 82 -19.53 -9.91 -2.66
CA ARG A 82 -19.55 -9.17 -3.93
C ARG A 82 -18.19 -8.59 -4.28
N PHE A 83 -17.58 -7.87 -3.36
CA PHE A 83 -16.24 -7.29 -3.58
C PHE A 83 -15.14 -8.36 -3.64
N GLY A 84 -15.29 -9.46 -2.89
CA GLY A 84 -14.37 -10.59 -2.96
C GLY A 84 -14.33 -11.22 -4.35
N ILE A 85 -15.49 -11.43 -4.97
CA ILE A 85 -15.62 -11.92 -6.35
C ILE A 85 -15.01 -10.90 -7.33
N ALA A 86 -15.38 -9.62 -7.24
CA ALA A 86 -14.83 -8.57 -8.08
C ALA A 86 -13.29 -8.45 -7.98
N MET A 87 -12.72 -8.75 -6.79
CA MET A 87 -11.27 -8.82 -6.60
C MET A 87 -10.65 -10.03 -7.31
N GLN A 88 -11.27 -11.21 -7.24
CA GLN A 88 -10.83 -12.43 -7.92
C GLN A 88 -10.88 -12.27 -9.43
N ASP A 89 -11.95 -11.67 -9.96
CA ASP A 89 -12.19 -11.45 -11.38
C ASP A 89 -11.42 -10.24 -11.93
N ARG A 90 -10.62 -9.56 -11.09
CA ARG A 90 -9.82 -8.37 -11.42
C ARG A 90 -10.65 -7.18 -11.90
N GLU A 91 -11.87 -7.09 -11.45
CA GLU A 91 -12.78 -5.99 -11.73
C GLU A 91 -12.52 -4.77 -10.82
N ILE A 92 -11.75 -4.96 -9.74
CA ILE A 92 -11.29 -3.86 -8.89
C ILE A 92 -9.95 -3.33 -9.40
N LYS A 93 -9.99 -2.16 -10.03
CA LYS A 93 -8.81 -1.44 -10.49
C LYS A 93 -8.31 -0.50 -9.39
N LYS A 94 -7.00 -0.49 -9.19
CA LYS A 94 -6.33 0.39 -8.22
C LYS A 94 -5.25 1.16 -8.94
N GLU A 95 -5.25 2.47 -8.77
CA GLU A 95 -4.21 3.35 -9.30
C GLU A 95 -3.44 3.96 -8.14
N TYR A 96 -2.14 3.86 -8.20
CA TYR A 96 -1.23 4.44 -7.22
C TYR A 96 -0.39 5.53 -7.87
N LEU A 97 -0.08 6.56 -7.09
CA LEU A 97 0.93 7.54 -7.44
C LEU A 97 2.17 7.30 -6.58
N ALA A 98 3.33 7.36 -7.22
CA ALA A 98 4.61 7.18 -6.55
C ALA A 98 5.63 8.19 -7.05
N ILE A 99 6.45 8.72 -6.13
CA ILE A 99 7.66 9.47 -6.47
C ILE A 99 8.83 8.50 -6.44
N VAL A 100 9.54 8.38 -7.55
CA VAL A 100 10.70 7.48 -7.72
C VAL A 100 11.96 8.27 -7.99
N LYS A 101 13.14 7.68 -7.67
CA LYS A 101 14.44 8.22 -8.07
C LYS A 101 14.70 7.84 -9.54
N GLY A 102 15.17 8.80 -10.34
CA GLY A 102 15.43 8.59 -11.76
C GLY A 102 14.19 8.80 -12.63
N SER A 103 14.35 8.50 -13.92
CA SER A 103 13.31 8.60 -14.93
C SER A 103 13.21 7.31 -15.74
N PRO A 104 12.00 6.80 -16.01
CA PRO A 104 11.82 5.62 -16.83
C PRO A 104 12.19 5.91 -18.29
N LYS A 105 12.82 4.93 -18.96
CA LYS A 105 13.18 5.04 -20.40
C LYS A 105 11.98 5.11 -21.33
N LYS A 106 10.80 4.66 -20.87
CA LYS A 106 9.54 4.66 -21.62
C LYS A 106 8.45 5.30 -20.78
N THR A 107 7.59 6.08 -21.40
CA THR A 107 6.45 6.71 -20.71
C THR A 107 5.44 5.70 -20.20
N LYS A 108 5.31 4.53 -20.84
CA LYS A 108 4.48 3.41 -20.40
C LYS A 108 5.29 2.12 -20.49
N PHE A 109 5.24 1.34 -19.42
CA PHE A 109 5.92 0.05 -19.37
C PHE A 109 5.23 -0.91 -18.41
N ARG A 110 5.50 -2.20 -18.57
CA ARG A 110 4.93 -3.28 -17.76
C ARG A 110 6.03 -4.10 -17.15
N VAL A 111 5.88 -4.46 -15.88
CA VAL A 111 6.74 -5.41 -15.15
C VAL A 111 5.91 -6.65 -14.84
N CYS A 112 6.38 -7.81 -15.32
CA CYS A 112 5.70 -9.12 -15.20
C CYS A 112 6.56 -10.11 -14.39
N GLU A 113 7.29 -9.64 -13.39
CA GLU A 113 8.23 -10.43 -12.63
C GLU A 113 7.58 -11.08 -11.41
N PRO A 114 7.77 -12.40 -11.19
CA PRO A 114 7.25 -13.08 -10.00
C PRO A 114 7.95 -12.59 -8.74
N ILE A 115 7.23 -12.58 -7.61
CA ILE A 115 7.71 -12.08 -6.32
C ILE A 115 7.59 -13.17 -5.26
N ILE A 116 8.66 -13.33 -4.46
CA ILE A 116 8.75 -14.23 -3.32
C ILE A 116 9.30 -13.47 -2.11
N ARG A 117 9.08 -13.99 -0.90
CA ARG A 117 9.73 -13.46 0.29
C ARG A 117 11.23 -13.72 0.23
N ALA A 118 12.04 -12.70 0.45
CA ALA A 118 13.50 -12.79 0.32
C ALA A 118 14.10 -13.89 1.22
N GLY A 119 13.62 -14.03 2.45
CA GLY A 119 14.08 -15.04 3.40
C GLY A 119 13.76 -16.50 3.02
N GLU A 120 13.05 -16.75 1.91
CA GLU A 120 12.86 -18.10 1.35
C GLU A 120 13.99 -18.49 0.38
N ILE A 121 14.76 -17.51 -0.09
CA ILE A 121 15.80 -17.70 -1.12
C ILE A 121 17.20 -17.35 -0.58
N ILE A 122 17.29 -16.29 0.20
CA ILE A 122 18.55 -15.76 0.77
C ILE A 122 18.37 -15.46 2.25
N GLU A 123 19.44 -15.43 3.03
CA GLU A 123 19.40 -14.88 4.36
C GLU A 123 19.05 -13.38 4.31
N SER A 124 18.00 -12.99 5.03
CA SER A 124 17.57 -11.60 5.12
C SER A 124 17.10 -11.28 6.53
N PRO A 125 17.67 -10.26 7.17
CA PRO A 125 17.26 -9.83 8.51
C PRO A 125 15.91 -9.10 8.49
N VAL A 126 15.39 -8.75 7.31
CA VAL A 126 14.10 -8.07 7.13
C VAL A 126 13.03 -9.08 6.72
N TRP A 127 12.32 -9.62 7.71
CA TRP A 127 11.31 -10.67 7.50
C TRP A 127 10.29 -10.39 6.40
N VAL A 128 9.84 -9.13 6.28
CA VAL A 128 8.79 -8.73 5.32
C VAL A 128 9.33 -8.43 3.93
N LYS A 129 10.65 -8.45 3.72
CA LYS A 129 11.28 -8.14 2.44
C LYS A 129 10.87 -9.14 1.37
N GLN A 130 10.48 -8.63 0.22
CA GLN A 130 10.17 -9.39 -0.98
C GLN A 130 11.26 -9.18 -2.02
N MET A 131 11.38 -10.11 -2.97
CA MET A 131 12.30 -9.99 -4.10
C MET A 131 11.70 -10.61 -5.36
N VAL A 132 12.19 -10.19 -6.51
CA VAL A 132 11.90 -10.85 -7.78
C VAL A 132 12.69 -12.16 -7.82
N HIS A 133 11.99 -13.26 -8.10
CA HIS A 133 12.59 -14.59 -8.25
C HIS A 133 11.68 -15.50 -9.08
N PRO A 134 12.22 -16.40 -9.95
CA PRO A 134 11.42 -17.29 -10.81
C PRO A 134 10.40 -18.15 -10.06
N ASP A 135 10.76 -18.63 -8.87
CA ASP A 135 9.89 -19.47 -8.03
C ASP A 135 8.80 -18.67 -7.29
N GLY A 136 8.78 -17.36 -7.49
CA GLY A 136 7.82 -16.46 -6.87
C GLY A 136 6.40 -16.57 -7.42
N LYS A 137 5.48 -15.91 -6.76
CA LYS A 137 4.09 -15.81 -7.22
C LYS A 137 4.00 -14.80 -8.35
N LYS A 138 3.40 -15.20 -9.48
CA LYS A 138 3.18 -14.33 -10.64
C LYS A 138 2.49 -13.04 -10.23
N CYS A 139 3.02 -11.90 -10.69
CA CYS A 139 2.43 -10.59 -10.52
C CYS A 139 2.78 -9.65 -11.68
N ILE A 140 1.91 -8.68 -11.89
CA ILE A 140 1.99 -7.75 -13.01
C ILE A 140 1.68 -6.35 -12.48
N THR A 141 2.53 -5.38 -12.85
CA THR A 141 2.30 -3.97 -12.60
C THR A 141 2.51 -3.18 -13.89
N ASP A 142 1.52 -2.39 -14.28
CA ASP A 142 1.66 -1.38 -15.32
C ASP A 142 2.11 -0.07 -14.71
N PHE A 143 3.05 0.60 -15.36
CA PHE A 143 3.57 1.91 -14.96
C PHE A 143 3.39 2.93 -16.07
N GLU A 144 3.11 4.17 -15.67
CA GLU A 144 3.02 5.33 -16.57
C GLU A 144 3.74 6.52 -15.94
N LEU A 145 4.67 7.13 -16.69
CA LEU A 145 5.30 8.39 -16.31
C LEU A 145 4.28 9.52 -16.41
N ILE A 146 4.07 10.22 -15.31
CA ILE A 146 3.19 11.39 -15.27
C ILE A 146 4.00 12.67 -15.45
N LYS A 147 5.14 12.78 -14.73
CA LYS A 147 5.97 13.99 -14.77
C LYS A 147 7.40 13.68 -14.37
N GLU A 148 8.36 14.22 -15.10
CA GLU A 148 9.76 14.28 -14.69
C GLU A 148 10.02 15.53 -13.83
N MET A 149 10.84 15.38 -12.80
CA MET A 149 11.14 16.40 -11.80
C MET A 149 12.65 16.37 -11.45
N GLY A 150 13.50 16.60 -12.43
CA GLY A 150 14.94 16.50 -12.30
C GLY A 150 15.41 15.06 -12.00
N SER A 151 16.00 14.84 -10.83
CA SER A 151 16.46 13.50 -10.42
C SER A 151 15.34 12.57 -9.96
N TYR A 152 14.09 13.00 -10.02
CA TYR A 152 12.91 12.25 -9.60
C TYR A 152 11.85 12.22 -10.68
N SER A 153 10.92 11.29 -10.56
CA SER A 153 9.73 11.24 -11.42
C SER A 153 8.49 10.90 -10.62
N LEU A 154 7.38 11.52 -10.99
CA LEU A 154 6.05 11.10 -10.57
C LEU A 154 5.57 10.04 -11.56
N ILE A 155 5.27 8.86 -11.06
CA ILE A 155 4.74 7.75 -11.86
C ILE A 155 3.40 7.28 -11.32
N LYS A 156 2.55 6.79 -12.22
CA LYS A 156 1.35 6.04 -11.88
C LYS A 156 1.66 4.55 -11.96
N ALA A 157 1.24 3.79 -10.96
CA ALA A 157 1.34 2.34 -10.94
C ALA A 157 -0.05 1.70 -10.84
N ILE A 158 -0.32 0.72 -11.70
CA ILE A 158 -1.59 0.00 -11.80
C ILE A 158 -1.29 -1.49 -11.62
N PRO A 159 -1.33 -2.00 -10.39
CA PRO A 159 -1.09 -3.41 -10.13
C PRO A 159 -2.29 -4.26 -10.57
N GLN A 160 -2.06 -5.23 -11.47
CA GLN A 160 -3.05 -6.21 -11.92
C GLN A 160 -3.23 -7.35 -10.90
N THR A 161 -2.36 -7.43 -9.93
CA THR A 161 -2.35 -8.40 -8.81
C THR A 161 -2.04 -7.65 -7.52
N GLY A 162 -2.23 -8.28 -6.36
CA GLY A 162 -2.04 -7.63 -5.05
C GLY A 162 -1.05 -8.37 -4.15
N ARG A 163 0.20 -8.62 -4.62
CA ARG A 163 1.23 -9.25 -3.77
C ARG A 163 1.82 -8.23 -2.79
N MET A 164 2.30 -8.72 -1.66
CA MET A 164 2.94 -7.88 -0.65
C MET A 164 4.09 -7.08 -1.26
N HIS A 165 4.16 -5.79 -1.00
CA HIS A 165 5.17 -4.86 -1.51
C HIS A 165 5.32 -4.81 -3.04
N GLN A 166 4.36 -5.33 -3.80
CA GLN A 166 4.48 -5.54 -5.25
C GLN A 166 4.99 -4.31 -6.01
N ILE A 167 4.35 -3.16 -5.86
CA ILE A 167 4.73 -1.93 -6.56
C ILE A 167 6.16 -1.52 -6.19
N ARG A 168 6.51 -1.61 -4.93
CA ARG A 168 7.81 -1.24 -4.38
C ARG A 168 8.93 -2.13 -4.92
N VAL A 169 8.70 -3.45 -4.96
CA VAL A 169 9.65 -4.42 -5.52
C VAL A 169 9.81 -4.24 -7.03
N HIS A 170 8.70 -4.15 -7.77
CA HIS A 170 8.74 -3.98 -9.23
C HIS A 170 9.39 -2.66 -9.63
N SER A 171 9.09 -1.57 -8.92
CA SER A 171 9.71 -0.27 -9.15
C SER A 171 11.23 -0.34 -8.92
N ASN A 172 11.67 -0.94 -7.81
CA ASN A 172 13.10 -1.12 -7.53
C ASN A 172 13.78 -2.04 -8.55
N HIS A 173 13.12 -3.12 -8.99
CA HIS A 173 13.65 -4.06 -9.98
C HIS A 173 14.02 -3.39 -11.31
N VAL A 174 13.25 -2.38 -11.71
CA VAL A 174 13.53 -1.60 -12.93
C VAL A 174 14.38 -0.34 -12.67
N ASN A 175 15.09 -0.29 -11.54
CA ASN A 175 15.97 0.81 -11.12
C ASN A 175 15.25 2.16 -10.93
N LEU A 176 13.99 2.12 -10.50
CA LEU A 176 13.18 3.27 -10.13
C LEU A 176 12.71 3.15 -8.67
N PRO A 177 13.63 3.11 -7.67
CA PRO A 177 13.23 2.93 -6.28
C PRO A 177 12.35 4.09 -5.80
N ILE A 178 11.33 3.76 -5.01
CA ILE A 178 10.41 4.75 -4.45
C ILE A 178 11.16 5.58 -3.39
N VAL A 179 11.01 6.89 -3.45
CA VAL A 179 11.62 7.83 -2.48
C VAL A 179 11.10 7.54 -1.08
N GLY A 180 11.99 7.53 -0.09
CA GLY A 180 11.64 7.26 1.30
C GLY A 180 11.41 5.76 1.63
N ASP A 181 11.61 4.86 0.68
CA ASP A 181 11.44 3.43 0.93
C ASP A 181 12.65 2.87 1.70
N LYS A 182 12.42 2.49 2.97
CA LYS A 182 13.44 2.00 3.89
C LYS A 182 13.96 0.61 3.54
N ILE A 183 13.19 -0.18 2.77
CA ILE A 183 13.53 -1.57 2.42
C ILE A 183 14.16 -1.64 1.03
N TYR A 184 13.60 -0.90 0.06
CA TYR A 184 13.97 -0.99 -1.36
C TYR A 184 14.65 0.27 -1.90
N GLY A 185 14.60 1.39 -1.19
CA GLY A 185 15.19 2.68 -1.63
C GLY A 185 16.71 2.79 -1.47
N GLY A 186 17.36 1.74 -0.99
CA GLY A 186 18.78 1.65 -0.73
C GLY A 186 19.14 0.25 -0.27
N ASP A 187 19.96 0.14 0.78
CA ASP A 187 20.19 -1.13 1.47
C ASP A 187 19.18 -1.32 2.62
N GLU A 188 18.96 -2.57 3.02
CA GLU A 188 18.04 -2.93 4.11
C GLU A 188 18.50 -2.46 5.50
N SER A 189 19.77 -1.99 5.64
CA SER A 189 20.26 -1.42 6.89
C SER A 189 19.46 -0.19 7.33
N SER A 190 18.90 0.56 6.36
CA SER A 190 18.03 1.69 6.63
C SER A 190 16.75 1.30 7.38
N TYR A 191 16.16 0.14 7.02
CA TYR A 191 15.01 -0.39 7.73
C TYR A 191 15.36 -0.85 9.15
N LEU A 192 16.48 -1.58 9.32
CA LEU A 192 16.94 -2.04 10.63
C LEU A 192 17.30 -0.87 11.56
N LYS A 193 17.98 0.15 11.03
CA LYS A 193 18.25 1.39 11.77
C LYS A 193 16.97 2.07 12.22
N PHE A 194 15.98 2.16 11.33
CA PHE A 194 14.69 2.76 11.65
C PHE A 194 13.95 1.99 12.77
N ILE A 195 13.97 0.65 12.75
CA ILE A 195 13.34 -0.16 13.78
C ILE A 195 14.04 0.01 15.14
N ASN A 196 15.37 0.06 15.15
CA ASN A 196 16.16 0.12 16.37
C ASN A 196 16.25 1.54 16.97
N SER A 197 16.34 2.56 16.12
CA SER A 197 16.68 3.93 16.54
C SER A 197 15.63 4.99 16.15
N GLY A 198 14.55 4.60 15.46
CA GLY A 198 13.58 5.52 14.92
C GLY A 198 14.12 6.33 13.74
N TRP A 199 13.51 7.49 13.47
CA TRP A 199 13.94 8.39 12.41
C TRP A 199 15.12 9.25 12.85
N THR A 200 16.25 9.13 12.17
CA THR A 200 17.50 9.85 12.48
C THR A 200 17.88 10.80 11.34
N LYS A 201 18.77 11.76 11.62
CA LYS A 201 19.31 12.68 10.58
C LYS A 201 20.04 11.93 9.45
N GLU A 202 20.69 10.79 9.77
CA GLU A 202 21.32 9.93 8.77
C GLU A 202 20.27 9.32 7.82
N LEU A 203 19.15 8.80 8.36
CA LEU A 203 18.06 8.29 7.55
C LEU A 203 17.38 9.40 6.73
N GLU A 204 17.23 10.60 7.29
CA GLU A 204 16.69 11.75 6.59
C GLU A 204 17.54 12.15 5.39
N SER A 205 18.87 12.23 5.54
CA SER A 205 19.77 12.54 4.44
C SER A 205 19.78 11.48 3.33
N LYS A 206 19.58 10.21 3.68
CA LYS A 206 19.60 9.07 2.75
C LYS A 206 18.25 8.85 2.05
N LEU A 207 17.16 8.97 2.78
CA LEU A 207 15.80 8.60 2.33
C LEU A 207 14.94 9.79 1.94
N ILE A 208 15.27 11.01 2.45
CA ILE A 208 14.60 12.29 2.20
C ILE A 208 13.22 12.36 2.89
N LEU A 209 12.43 11.28 2.85
CA LEU A 209 11.08 11.24 3.40
C LEU A 209 10.96 10.21 4.53
N HIS A 210 10.16 10.53 5.54
CA HIS A 210 9.85 9.65 6.67
C HIS A 210 9.12 8.36 6.27
N ARG A 211 8.47 8.37 5.13
CA ARG A 211 7.72 7.25 4.58
C ARG A 211 8.02 7.08 3.10
N HIS A 212 7.74 5.92 2.54
CA HIS A 212 7.81 5.78 1.10
C HIS A 212 6.70 6.61 0.42
N ALA A 213 7.08 7.31 -0.65
CA ALA A 213 6.19 8.16 -1.44
C ALA A 213 5.30 7.31 -2.34
N LEU A 214 4.38 6.54 -1.74
CA LEU A 214 3.40 5.71 -2.43
C LEU A 214 2.01 5.97 -1.85
N HIS A 215 1.06 6.23 -2.73
CA HIS A 215 -0.31 6.60 -2.38
C HIS A 215 -1.31 5.90 -3.28
N CYS A 216 -2.28 5.18 -2.71
CA CYS A 216 -3.41 4.61 -3.43
C CYS A 216 -4.40 5.72 -3.76
N PHE A 217 -4.15 6.39 -4.87
CA PHE A 217 -4.90 7.57 -5.30
C PHE A 217 -6.34 7.26 -5.66
N ARG A 218 -6.57 6.14 -6.37
CA ARG A 218 -7.89 5.79 -6.90
C ARG A 218 -8.17 4.30 -6.75
N MET A 219 -9.41 3.99 -6.44
CA MET A 219 -9.99 2.65 -6.56
C MET A 219 -11.28 2.74 -7.36
N GLN A 220 -11.48 1.79 -8.26
CA GLN A 220 -12.68 1.65 -9.06
C GLN A 220 -13.14 0.21 -9.07
N VAL A 221 -14.43 -0.02 -8.81
CA VAL A 221 -15.09 -1.33 -8.88
C VAL A 221 -16.02 -1.31 -10.07
N ASN A 222 -15.76 -2.17 -11.05
CA ASN A 222 -16.45 -2.14 -12.33
C ASN A 222 -16.42 -0.71 -12.96
N ASN A 223 -17.48 -0.29 -13.63
CA ASN A 223 -17.56 1.06 -14.21
C ASN A 223 -18.45 2.01 -13.38
N HIS A 224 -18.89 1.59 -12.19
CA HIS A 224 -19.93 2.31 -11.45
C HIS A 224 -19.45 2.93 -10.15
N GLU A 225 -18.59 2.26 -9.40
CA GLU A 225 -18.12 2.72 -8.10
C GLU A 225 -16.67 3.19 -8.22
N LYS A 226 -16.40 4.44 -7.92
CA LYS A 226 -15.07 5.05 -8.03
C LYS A 226 -14.83 6.00 -6.88
N TRP A 227 -13.69 5.83 -6.21
CA TRP A 227 -13.25 6.68 -5.11
C TRP A 227 -11.84 7.18 -5.34
N GLU A 228 -11.60 8.42 -4.92
CA GLU A 228 -10.30 9.07 -5.02
C GLU A 228 -9.91 9.65 -3.66
N ALA A 229 -8.68 9.37 -3.22
CA ALA A 229 -8.07 10.00 -2.07
C ALA A 229 -7.21 11.17 -2.54
N PRO A 230 -7.35 12.39 -2.00
CA PRO A 230 -6.51 13.52 -2.36
C PRO A 230 -5.07 13.28 -1.93
N MET A 231 -4.11 13.89 -2.67
CA MET A 231 -2.68 13.87 -2.33
C MET A 231 -2.31 14.98 -1.34
#